data_d3cc3ff8d4f4632a2224bb97b1f1aef0
#
_entry.id   d3cc3ff8d4f4632a2224bb97b1f1aef0
#
_cell.length_a   1.000
_cell.length_b   1.000
_cell.length_c   1.000
_cell.angle_alpha   90.00
_cell.angle_beta   90.00
_cell.angle_gamma   90.00
#
_symmetry.space_group_name_H-M   'P 1'
#
loop_
_entity.id
_entity.type
_entity.pdbx_description
1 polymer ?
#
loop_
_entity_poly.entity_id
_entity_poly.type
_entity_poly.pdbx_seq_one_letter_code
_entity_poly.pdbx_strand_id
1 'polypeptide(L)'
;ILTTAQVQQQPPRLCIKILKMSLHNTTLIKLSSNSITTASEVSNIHLLPCKIQHNGEAKVDEYFQSSIKGTSEGKLRVSFHGRILQGESIDVPDGYYGYVLTEDRKPVTDEEDRCFKASNKFSKFTYWNLENTPSTNDKIKKAMQWVNISSAIHRPVQFDTDSENNTPDTIR
;
A
#
# COMPACT_ATOMS: atom_id res chain seq x y z
N ILE A 1 14.71 -6.50 -15.12
CA ILE A 1 13.27 -6.30 -15.42
C ILE A 1 12.88 -5.08 -14.63
N LEU A 2 12.77 -3.94 -15.32
CA LEU A 2 12.37 -2.66 -14.73
C LEU A 2 10.86 -2.69 -14.53
N THR A 3 10.45 -2.91 -13.29
CA THR A 3 9.08 -2.65 -12.92
C THR A 3 8.96 -1.16 -12.69
N THR A 4 8.50 -0.46 -13.69
CA THR A 4 8.08 0.93 -13.56
C THR A 4 7.00 0.95 -12.51
N ALA A 5 7.28 1.56 -11.37
CA ALA A 5 6.22 1.93 -10.46
C ALA A 5 5.31 2.86 -11.25
N GLN A 6 4.17 2.34 -11.67
CA GLN A 6 3.16 3.16 -12.32
C GLN A 6 2.68 4.18 -11.30
N VAL A 7 3.20 5.37 -11.43
CA VAL A 7 2.59 6.52 -10.78
C VAL A 7 1.37 6.87 -11.62
N GLN A 8 0.30 6.12 -11.41
CA GLN A 8 -0.99 6.54 -11.90
C GLN A 8 -1.36 7.86 -11.22
N GLN A 9 -2.00 8.70 -11.96
CA GLN A 9 -2.44 10.07 -11.63
C GLN A 9 -3.52 10.17 -10.56
N GLN A 10 -3.73 9.13 -9.80
CA GLN A 10 -4.54 9.15 -8.59
C GLN A 10 -3.65 8.77 -7.42
N PRO A 11 -3.92 9.28 -6.21
CA PRO A 11 -3.18 8.86 -5.05
C PRO A 11 -3.11 7.34 -5.07
N PRO A 12 -1.96 6.74 -4.73
CA PRO A 12 -1.78 5.31 -4.80
C PRO A 12 -2.97 4.70 -4.07
N ARG A 13 -3.81 4.02 -4.84
CA ARG A 13 -4.85 3.23 -4.23
C ARG A 13 -4.13 2.04 -3.63
N LEU A 14 -3.64 2.24 -2.40
CA LEU A 14 -3.37 1.12 -1.53
C LEU A 14 -4.61 0.23 -1.63
N CYS A 15 -4.47 -0.95 -2.20
CA CYS A 15 -5.57 -1.89 -2.26
C CYS A 15 -5.73 -2.55 -0.88
N ILE A 16 -5.99 -1.74 0.13
CA ILE A 16 -6.70 -2.18 1.30
C ILE A 16 -8.10 -2.44 0.78
N LYS A 17 -8.63 -3.62 1.00
CA LYS A 17 -10.00 -4.00 0.69
C LYS A 17 -10.94 -3.09 1.50
N ILE A 18 -11.05 -1.83 1.09
CA ILE A 18 -12.03 -0.90 1.66
C ILE A 18 -13.33 -1.20 0.96
N LEU A 19 -14.16 -1.97 1.64
CA LEU A 19 -15.58 -2.07 1.31
C LEU A 19 -16.18 -0.68 1.53
N LYS A 20 -16.20 0.14 0.50
CA LYS A 20 -16.93 1.40 0.53
C LYS A 20 -18.40 1.08 0.30
N MET A 21 -19.15 0.91 1.37
CA MET A 21 -20.60 0.98 1.31
C MET A 21 -20.99 2.44 1.09
N SER A 22 -21.20 2.81 -0.15
CA SER A 22 -21.89 4.06 -0.51
C SER A 22 -23.21 3.70 -1.17
N LEU A 23 -24.29 4.26 -0.66
CA LEU A 23 -25.66 3.84 -0.92
C LEU A 23 -26.22 4.27 -2.29
N HIS A 24 -25.44 4.86 -3.19
CA HIS A 24 -25.87 5.25 -4.53
C HIS A 24 -24.70 5.09 -5.51
N ASN A 25 -24.90 4.29 -6.53
CA ASN A 25 -23.96 3.96 -7.62
C ASN A 25 -22.71 3.18 -7.18
N THR A 26 -22.87 1.90 -6.93
CA THR A 26 -21.78 0.99 -6.57
C THR A 26 -21.11 0.43 -7.82
N THR A 27 -20.17 1.18 -8.38
CA THR A 27 -19.21 0.59 -9.32
C THR A 27 -18.38 -0.43 -8.57
N LEU A 28 -18.53 -1.71 -8.90
CA LEU A 28 -17.78 -2.79 -8.27
C LEU A 28 -16.35 -2.83 -8.84
N ILE A 29 -15.38 -2.91 -7.95
CA ILE A 29 -14.00 -3.20 -8.32
C ILE A 29 -13.81 -4.72 -8.28
N LYS A 30 -13.66 -5.32 -9.45
CA LYS A 30 -13.38 -6.75 -9.60
C LYS A 30 -11.87 -6.96 -9.70
N LEU A 31 -11.34 -7.84 -8.87
CA LEU A 31 -9.93 -8.23 -8.90
C LEU A 31 -9.82 -9.70 -9.31
N SER A 32 -9.01 -9.97 -10.33
CA SER A 32 -8.78 -11.35 -10.79
C SER A 32 -8.00 -12.14 -9.72
N SER A 33 -8.61 -13.17 -9.15
CA SER A 33 -8.01 -14.02 -8.12
C SER A 33 -6.74 -14.71 -8.61
N ASN A 34 -6.72 -15.17 -9.86
CA ASN A 34 -5.55 -15.82 -10.46
C ASN A 34 -4.35 -14.85 -10.54
N SER A 35 -4.58 -13.56 -10.81
CA SER A 35 -3.51 -12.58 -10.90
C SER A 35 -2.85 -12.30 -9.55
N ILE A 36 -3.58 -12.40 -8.44
CA ILE A 36 -3.03 -12.23 -7.09
C ILE A 36 -2.03 -13.35 -6.77
N THR A 37 -2.38 -14.59 -7.12
CA THR A 37 -1.55 -15.76 -6.84
C THR A 37 -0.29 -15.80 -7.72
N THR A 38 -0.38 -15.30 -8.95
CA THR A 38 0.73 -15.29 -9.92
C THR A 38 1.59 -14.03 -9.88
N ALA A 39 1.22 -13.03 -9.08
CA ALA A 39 1.96 -11.76 -8.98
C ALA A 39 3.40 -12.00 -8.51
N SER A 40 4.37 -11.53 -9.29
CA SER A 40 5.79 -11.61 -8.95
C SER A 40 6.15 -10.65 -7.82
N GLU A 41 7.04 -11.06 -6.93
CA GLU A 41 7.52 -10.19 -5.86
C GLU A 41 8.58 -9.21 -6.38
N VAL A 42 8.42 -7.93 -6.05
CA VAL A 42 9.31 -6.86 -6.45
C VAL A 42 9.73 -6.04 -5.23
N SER A 43 11.04 -5.78 -5.12
CA SER A 43 11.63 -5.07 -3.99
C SER A 43 11.82 -3.56 -4.23
N ASN A 44 11.89 -3.12 -5.50
CA ASN A 44 12.27 -1.76 -5.87
C ASN A 44 11.06 -0.93 -6.31
N ILE A 45 10.17 -0.61 -5.38
CA ILE A 45 9.01 0.24 -5.65
C ILE A 45 9.26 1.62 -5.06
N HIS A 46 9.12 2.64 -5.89
CA HIS A 46 9.29 4.03 -5.52
C HIS A 46 7.98 4.81 -5.73
N LEU A 47 7.52 5.48 -4.70
CA LEU A 47 6.38 6.38 -4.76
C LEU A 47 6.88 7.83 -4.82
N LEU A 48 6.85 8.42 -6.01
CA LEU A 48 7.35 9.77 -6.27
C LEU A 48 6.23 10.82 -6.12
N PRO A 49 6.54 12.04 -5.62
CA PRO A 49 5.57 13.12 -5.46
C PRO A 49 5.30 13.88 -6.76
N CYS A 50 5.32 13.19 -7.89
CA CYS A 50 5.09 13.77 -9.20
C CYS A 50 4.32 12.80 -10.11
N LYS A 51 3.71 13.38 -11.14
CA LYS A 51 3.03 12.62 -12.19
C LYS A 51 4.03 12.29 -13.30
N ILE A 52 4.21 11.00 -13.56
CA ILE A 52 4.99 10.52 -14.69
C ILE A 52 4.04 10.16 -15.83
N GLN A 53 4.23 10.79 -17.00
CA GLN A 53 3.39 10.56 -18.19
C GLN A 53 3.93 9.44 -19.08
N HIS A 54 4.75 8.56 -18.54
CA HIS A 54 5.30 7.41 -19.24
C HIS A 54 4.86 6.13 -18.54
N ASN A 55 4.35 5.20 -19.32
CA ASN A 55 3.98 3.87 -18.85
C ASN A 55 4.68 2.84 -19.74
N GLY A 56 5.83 2.34 -19.31
CA GLY A 56 6.64 1.39 -20.05
C GLY A 56 8.00 1.17 -19.39
N GLU A 57 8.83 0.41 -20.04
CA GLU A 57 10.20 0.16 -19.59
C GLU A 57 11.02 1.44 -19.57
N ALA A 58 11.76 1.64 -18.48
CA ALA A 58 12.70 2.73 -18.33
C ALA A 58 13.94 2.24 -17.59
N LYS A 59 15.09 2.83 -17.88
CA LYS A 59 16.36 2.50 -17.24
C LYS A 59 16.47 3.14 -15.84
N VAL A 60 15.54 2.77 -14.96
CA VAL A 60 15.45 3.33 -13.59
C VAL A 60 16.66 2.95 -12.77
N ASP A 61 17.17 1.74 -12.92
CA ASP A 61 18.34 1.25 -12.17
C ASP A 61 19.60 2.07 -12.50
N GLU A 62 19.76 2.43 -13.78
CA GLU A 62 20.92 3.17 -14.26
C GLU A 62 20.87 4.66 -13.85
N TYR A 63 19.73 5.32 -13.99
CA TYR A 63 19.63 6.77 -13.83
C TYR A 63 19.05 7.25 -12.50
N PHE A 64 18.20 6.45 -11.87
CA PHE A 64 17.55 6.86 -10.62
C PHE A 64 18.10 6.10 -9.41
N GLN A 65 18.09 4.77 -9.46
CA GLN A 65 18.50 3.93 -8.34
C GLN A 65 19.98 4.15 -7.98
N SER A 66 20.85 4.24 -8.99
CA SER A 66 22.29 4.51 -8.81
C SER A 66 22.59 5.87 -8.18
N SER A 67 21.67 6.82 -8.32
CA SER A 67 21.78 8.18 -7.79
C SER A 67 21.27 8.34 -6.35
N ILE A 68 20.64 7.31 -5.79
CA ILE A 68 20.10 7.34 -4.43
C ILE A 68 21.26 7.29 -3.43
N LYS A 69 21.28 8.27 -2.54
CA LYS A 69 22.26 8.37 -1.44
C LYS A 69 21.55 8.17 -0.11
N GLY A 70 22.10 7.28 0.71
CA GLY A 70 21.66 7.13 2.10
C GLY A 70 22.22 8.28 2.96
N THR A 71 21.40 8.78 3.88
CA THR A 71 21.80 9.76 4.89
C THR A 71 22.01 9.05 6.23
N SER A 72 22.78 9.65 7.13
CA SER A 72 23.15 9.08 8.44
C SER A 72 21.95 8.69 9.33
N GLU A 73 20.77 9.21 9.06
CA GLU A 73 19.53 8.91 9.81
C GLU A 73 18.67 7.80 9.17
N GLY A 74 19.23 7.00 8.26
CA GLY A 74 18.45 5.97 7.53
C GLY A 74 17.48 6.52 6.48
N LYS A 75 17.57 7.83 6.20
CA LYS A 75 16.79 8.49 5.16
C LYS A 75 17.51 8.45 3.83
N LEU A 76 16.78 8.60 2.76
CA LEU A 76 17.30 8.55 1.40
C LEU A 76 17.19 9.92 0.74
N ARG A 77 18.15 10.23 -0.12
CA ARG A 77 18.16 11.47 -0.90
C ARG A 77 18.54 11.19 -2.34
N VAL A 78 17.83 11.80 -3.28
CA VAL A 78 18.10 11.67 -4.70
C VAL A 78 17.77 12.98 -5.42
N SER A 79 18.43 13.26 -6.54
CA SER A 79 18.05 14.33 -7.45
C SER A 79 17.24 13.76 -8.60
N PHE A 80 16.06 14.31 -8.85
CA PHE A 80 15.20 13.94 -9.96
C PHE A 80 14.79 15.17 -10.75
N HIS A 81 15.16 15.23 -12.02
CA HIS A 81 14.97 16.41 -12.88
C HIS A 81 15.42 17.74 -12.25
N GLY A 82 16.60 17.73 -11.61
CA GLY A 82 17.17 18.91 -10.96
C GLY A 82 16.54 19.28 -9.61
N ARG A 83 15.54 18.53 -9.12
CA ARG A 83 14.94 18.75 -7.81
C ARG A 83 15.35 17.67 -6.83
N ILE A 84 15.53 18.07 -5.58
CA ILE A 84 15.92 17.14 -4.51
C ILE A 84 14.67 16.45 -3.99
N LEU A 85 14.72 15.11 -3.96
CA LEU A 85 13.73 14.28 -3.28
C LEU A 85 14.36 13.72 -2.01
N GLN A 86 13.60 13.72 -0.93
CA GLN A 86 13.94 13.06 0.32
C GLN A 86 12.99 11.90 0.54
N GLY A 87 13.55 10.73 0.83
CA GLY A 87 12.79 9.48 0.87
C GLY A 87 13.03 8.68 2.14
N GLU A 88 12.12 7.76 2.37
CA GLU A 88 12.16 6.81 3.46
C GLU A 88 11.55 5.49 3.01
N SER A 89 12.14 4.37 3.43
CA SER A 89 11.56 3.05 3.20
C SER A 89 10.42 2.81 4.17
N ILE A 90 9.27 2.41 3.64
CA ILE A 90 8.07 2.10 4.43
C ILE A 90 7.72 0.64 4.20
N ASP A 91 7.61 -0.11 5.30
CA ASP A 91 7.14 -1.48 5.28
C ASP A 91 5.60 -1.52 5.25
N VAL A 92 5.07 -2.50 4.53
CA VAL A 92 3.63 -2.78 4.58
C VAL A 92 3.32 -3.45 5.92
N PRO A 93 2.24 -3.09 6.62
CA PRO A 93 1.88 -3.69 7.91
C PRO A 93 1.81 -5.22 7.86
N ASP A 94 2.15 -5.88 8.96
CA ASP A 94 2.14 -7.33 9.09
C ASP A 94 0.77 -7.92 8.73
N GLY A 95 0.79 -9.02 7.97
CA GLY A 95 -0.43 -9.66 7.46
C GLY A 95 -1.00 -9.03 6.19
N TYR A 96 -0.36 -7.98 5.66
CA TYR A 96 -0.77 -7.32 4.42
C TYR A 96 0.33 -7.38 3.37
N TYR A 97 -0.09 -7.27 2.12
CA TYR A 97 0.81 -7.13 0.97
C TYR A 97 0.35 -5.98 0.10
N GLY A 98 1.31 -5.25 -0.43
CA GLY A 98 1.04 -4.27 -1.48
C GLY A 98 0.97 -4.96 -2.85
N TYR A 99 0.07 -4.50 -3.72
CA TYR A 99 -0.03 -4.98 -5.11
C TYR A 99 -0.01 -3.80 -6.07
N VAL A 100 0.70 -3.96 -7.16
CA VAL A 100 0.60 -3.08 -8.32
C VAL A 100 -0.54 -3.59 -9.18
N LEU A 101 -1.57 -2.76 -9.34
CA LEU A 101 -2.76 -3.11 -10.10
C LEU A 101 -2.76 -2.41 -11.45
N THR A 102 -3.02 -3.17 -12.49
CA THR A 102 -3.23 -2.65 -13.85
C THR A 102 -4.69 -2.83 -14.22
N GLU A 103 -5.32 -1.78 -14.70
CA GLU A 103 -6.69 -1.84 -15.20
C GLU A 103 -6.70 -2.57 -16.55
N ASP A 104 -7.52 -3.60 -16.65
CA ASP A 104 -7.59 -4.44 -17.85
C ASP A 104 -8.22 -3.68 -19.01
N ARG A 105 -9.33 -3.00 -18.73
CA ARG A 105 -10.06 -2.18 -19.70
C ARG A 105 -10.60 -0.91 -19.00
N LYS A 106 -10.46 0.23 -19.67
CA LYS A 106 -11.11 1.45 -19.18
C LYS A 106 -12.63 1.32 -19.36
N PRO A 107 -13.42 1.64 -18.33
CA PRO A 107 -14.88 1.64 -18.45
C PRO A 107 -15.33 2.69 -19.48
N VAL A 108 -16.38 2.37 -20.22
CA VAL A 108 -16.99 3.28 -21.19
C VAL A 108 -17.95 4.24 -20.46
N THR A 109 -18.59 3.78 -19.40
CA THR A 109 -19.50 4.56 -18.56
C THR A 109 -19.07 4.50 -17.10
N ASP A 110 -19.45 5.49 -16.31
CA ASP A 110 -19.12 5.56 -14.88
C ASP A 110 -19.83 4.47 -14.05
N GLU A 111 -20.84 3.83 -14.60
CA GLU A 111 -21.62 2.76 -13.96
C GLU A 111 -21.04 1.37 -14.22
N GLU A 112 -20.09 1.25 -15.15
CA GLU A 112 -19.49 -0.03 -15.51
C GLU A 112 -18.51 -0.51 -14.42
N ASP A 113 -18.54 -1.81 -14.12
CA ASP A 113 -17.60 -2.43 -13.20
C ASP A 113 -16.17 -2.34 -13.73
N ARG A 114 -15.23 -2.02 -12.83
CA ARG A 114 -13.81 -1.91 -13.16
C ARG A 114 -13.08 -3.21 -12.84
N CYS A 115 -12.37 -3.75 -13.82
CA CYS A 115 -11.60 -4.97 -13.67
C CYS A 115 -10.10 -4.66 -13.58
N PHE A 116 -9.45 -5.17 -12.53
CA PHE A 116 -8.03 -5.02 -12.29
C PHE A 116 -7.31 -6.37 -12.24
N LYS A 117 -6.07 -6.37 -12.72
CA LYS A 117 -5.12 -7.48 -12.60
C LYS A 117 -3.96 -7.06 -11.72
N ALA A 118 -3.56 -7.93 -10.79
CA ALA A 118 -2.33 -7.73 -10.03
C ALA A 118 -1.13 -8.14 -10.90
N SER A 119 -0.22 -7.20 -11.15
CA SER A 119 1.01 -7.47 -11.89
C SER A 119 2.15 -7.84 -10.96
N ASN A 120 2.31 -7.12 -9.87
CA ASN A 120 3.40 -7.30 -8.92
C ASN A 120 2.90 -7.23 -7.48
N LYS A 121 3.66 -7.88 -6.60
CA LYS A 121 3.45 -7.91 -5.15
C LYS A 121 4.67 -7.34 -4.45
N PHE A 122 4.49 -6.61 -3.34
CA PHE A 122 5.59 -6.05 -2.56
C PHE A 122 5.26 -6.01 -1.07
N SER A 123 6.31 -6.11 -0.25
CA SER A 123 6.24 -5.99 1.22
C SER A 123 6.75 -4.63 1.73
N LYS A 124 7.51 -3.91 0.91
CA LYS A 124 8.04 -2.58 1.23
C LYS A 124 8.13 -1.70 -0.01
N PHE A 125 8.12 -0.38 0.19
CA PHE A 125 8.30 0.61 -0.88
C PHE A 125 9.01 1.85 -0.35
N THR A 126 9.64 2.61 -1.24
CA THR A 126 10.28 3.88 -0.88
C THR A 126 9.33 5.03 -1.17
N TYR A 127 9.00 5.79 -0.14
CA TYR A 127 8.18 6.98 -0.22
C TYR A 127 9.05 8.23 -0.33
N TRP A 128 8.78 9.08 -1.29
CA TRP A 128 9.54 10.28 -1.59
C TRP A 128 8.72 11.54 -1.40
N ASN A 129 9.30 12.54 -0.74
CA ASN A 129 8.78 13.90 -0.66
C ASN A 129 9.69 14.85 -1.46
N LEU A 130 9.09 15.93 -1.96
CA LEU A 130 9.81 16.99 -2.64
C LEU A 130 10.41 17.93 -1.58
N GLU A 131 11.74 18.05 -1.58
CA GLU A 131 12.53 18.95 -0.72
C GLU A 131 12.41 18.70 0.79
N ASN A 132 11.26 18.28 1.29
CA ASN A 132 11.02 18.02 2.71
C ASN A 132 11.24 16.56 3.09
N THR A 133 11.74 16.33 4.29
CA THR A 133 11.89 14.99 4.84
C THR A 133 10.52 14.35 5.12
N PRO A 134 10.30 13.07 4.78
CA PRO A 134 9.10 12.36 5.16
C PRO A 134 8.82 12.43 6.67
N SER A 135 7.61 12.77 7.05
CA SER A 135 7.19 12.91 8.44
C SER A 135 6.05 11.97 8.80
N THR A 136 5.82 11.77 10.10
CA THR A 136 4.68 10.97 10.59
C THR A 136 3.33 11.56 10.22
N ASN A 137 3.30 12.87 9.89
CA ASN A 137 2.09 13.58 9.49
C ASN A 137 1.69 13.36 8.03
N ASP A 138 2.54 12.74 7.24
CA ASP A 138 2.27 12.48 5.84
C ASP A 138 1.09 11.52 5.65
N LYS A 139 0.26 11.80 4.65
CA LYS A 139 -0.98 11.07 4.40
C LYS A 139 -0.77 9.56 4.27
N ILE A 140 0.32 9.15 3.62
CA ILE A 140 0.65 7.73 3.43
C ILE A 140 0.98 7.06 4.76
N LYS A 141 1.81 7.68 5.60
CA LYS A 141 2.16 7.14 6.92
C LYS A 141 0.93 7.04 7.82
N LYS A 142 0.08 8.06 7.82
CA LYS A 142 -1.21 8.01 8.54
C LYS A 142 -2.12 6.90 8.03
N ALA A 143 -2.16 6.67 6.71
CA ALA A 143 -2.95 5.58 6.14
C ALA A 143 -2.44 4.21 6.58
N MET A 144 -1.11 4.02 6.68
CA MET A 144 -0.52 2.78 7.20
C MET A 144 -0.83 2.57 8.68
N GLN A 145 -0.72 3.62 9.50
CA GLN A 145 -1.08 3.57 10.91
C GLN A 145 -2.56 3.21 11.12
N TRP A 146 -3.44 3.69 10.24
CA TRP A 146 -4.86 3.41 10.30
C TRP A 146 -5.18 1.92 10.16
N VAL A 147 -4.40 1.17 9.41
CA VAL A 147 -4.55 -0.29 9.28
C VAL A 147 -4.42 -0.96 10.66
N ASN A 148 -3.40 -0.58 11.44
CA ASN A 148 -3.16 -1.14 12.77
C ASN A 148 -4.26 -0.72 13.75
N ILE A 149 -4.69 0.53 13.71
CA ILE A 149 -5.78 1.06 14.54
C ILE A 149 -7.10 0.33 14.23
N SER A 150 -7.42 0.16 12.95
CA SER A 150 -8.61 -0.55 12.50
C SER A 150 -8.62 -2.00 13.01
N SER A 151 -7.49 -2.68 12.94
CA SER A 151 -7.34 -4.05 13.46
C SER A 151 -7.61 -4.12 14.97
N ALA A 152 -7.16 -3.14 15.73
CA ALA A 152 -7.40 -3.07 17.18
C ALA A 152 -8.88 -2.81 17.50
N ILE A 153 -9.54 -1.92 16.77
CA ILE A 153 -10.96 -1.57 16.96
C ILE A 153 -11.89 -2.74 16.62
N HIS A 154 -11.55 -3.49 15.56
CA HIS A 154 -12.43 -4.57 15.06
C HIS A 154 -12.04 -5.96 15.57
N ARG A 155 -11.11 -6.05 16.52
CA ARG A 155 -10.76 -7.34 17.15
C ARG A 155 -11.97 -7.87 17.92
N PRO A 156 -12.38 -9.14 17.73
CA PRO A 156 -13.42 -9.75 18.55
C PRO A 156 -13.02 -9.74 20.02
N VAL A 157 -13.92 -9.30 20.90
CA VAL A 157 -13.74 -9.40 22.33
C VAL A 157 -13.92 -10.87 22.72
N GLN A 158 -12.86 -11.49 23.22
CA GLN A 158 -12.96 -12.81 23.83
C GLN A 158 -13.44 -12.60 25.27
N PHE A 159 -14.61 -13.11 25.58
CA PHE A 159 -15.08 -13.19 26.96
C PHE A 159 -14.44 -14.44 27.57
N ASP A 160 -13.58 -14.26 28.56
CA ASP A 160 -13.08 -15.34 29.37
C ASP A 160 -14.25 -15.96 30.14
N THR A 161 -14.65 -17.17 29.76
CA THR A 161 -15.69 -17.96 30.42
C THR A 161 -15.09 -18.75 31.61
N ASP A 162 -14.12 -18.17 32.29
CA ASP A 162 -13.54 -18.77 33.50
C ASP A 162 -14.13 -18.13 34.77
N SER A 163 -15.27 -18.62 35.19
CA SER A 163 -15.61 -18.64 36.62
C SER A 163 -17.03 -19.13 36.87
N GLU A 164 -17.27 -20.42 36.75
CA GLU A 164 -18.32 -21.09 37.52
C GLU A 164 -17.91 -22.53 37.84
N ASN A 165 -17.05 -22.73 38.83
CA ASN A 165 -16.94 -23.97 39.56
C ASN A 165 -16.56 -23.67 41.00
N ASN A 166 -17.45 -22.99 41.71
CA ASN A 166 -17.48 -23.03 43.18
C ASN A 166 -18.67 -23.85 43.60
N THR A 167 -18.48 -25.15 43.74
CA THR A 167 -19.38 -26.00 44.53
C THR A 167 -19.25 -25.62 45.99
N PRO A 168 -20.31 -25.32 46.72
CA PRO A 168 -20.24 -25.14 48.14
C PRO A 168 -20.14 -26.52 48.83
N ASP A 169 -19.03 -26.72 49.54
CA ASP A 169 -18.82 -27.85 50.44
C ASP A 169 -19.97 -27.91 51.46
N THR A 170 -20.60 -29.06 51.51
CA THR A 170 -21.61 -29.47 52.48
C THR A 170 -21.00 -29.58 53.84
N ILE A 171 -21.43 -28.73 54.76
CA ILE A 171 -21.14 -28.88 56.19
C ILE A 171 -22.09 -29.93 56.76
N ARG A 172 -21.45 -30.86 57.43
CA ARG A 172 -22.09 -31.88 58.27
C ARG A 172 -21.71 -31.63 59.68
#